data_0416d0339b9edc68aedd0a88476d8722
#
_entry.id   0416d0339b9edc68aedd0a88476d8722
#
_cell.length_a   1.000
_cell.length_b   1.000
_cell.length_c   1.000
_cell.angle_alpha   90.00
_cell.angle_beta   90.00
_cell.angle_gamma   90.00
#
_symmetry.space_group_name_H-M   'P 1'
#
loop_
_entity.id
_entity.type
_entity.pdbx_description
1 polymer ?
#
loop_
_entity_poly.entity_id
_entity_poly.type
_entity_poly.pdbx_seq_one_letter_code
_entity_poly.pdbx_strand_id
1 'polypeptide(L)'
;MARKKETLQELPEVSVSDDGEVRHLHLGTPWIQGSMRIDEPFALELEYVQRMMAWLLFADLAQVSKGHAMQLGLGAGAITKFCHKKLRICTTAIELNPQVLAVCRQWFKL
;
A
#
# COMPACT_ATOMS: atom_id res chain seq x y z
N MET A 1 -19.13 35.93 -11.49
CA MET A 1 -18.39 35.36 -10.35
C MET A 1 -17.30 34.48 -10.88
N ALA A 2 -16.05 34.90 -10.71
CA ALA A 2 -14.94 34.01 -11.03
C ALA A 2 -14.91 32.89 -9.97
N ARG A 3 -15.14 31.64 -10.38
CA ARG A 3 -14.77 30.51 -9.55
C ARG A 3 -13.28 30.65 -9.26
N LYS A 4 -12.90 30.78 -7.97
CA LYS A 4 -11.54 30.47 -7.57
C LYS A 4 -11.23 29.10 -8.19
N LYS A 5 -10.28 29.04 -9.12
CA LYS A 5 -9.67 27.77 -9.46
C LYS A 5 -9.12 27.25 -8.13
N GLU A 6 -9.76 26.25 -7.57
CA GLU A 6 -9.11 25.46 -6.53
C GLU A 6 -7.79 25.03 -7.16
N THR A 7 -6.69 25.58 -6.65
CA THR A 7 -5.36 25.08 -6.97
C THR A 7 -5.39 23.61 -6.60
N LEU A 8 -5.39 22.74 -7.60
CA LEU A 8 -5.17 21.32 -7.38
C LEU A 8 -3.92 21.24 -6.52
N GLN A 9 -4.10 20.77 -5.29
CA GLN A 9 -2.99 20.56 -4.38
C GLN A 9 -2.00 19.68 -5.12
N GLU A 10 -0.78 20.18 -5.33
CA GLU A 10 0.25 19.39 -5.99
C GLU A 10 0.50 18.16 -5.14
N LEU A 11 0.28 16.99 -5.74
CA LEU A 11 0.57 15.73 -5.10
C LEU A 11 2.09 15.52 -5.09
N PRO A 12 2.64 14.91 -4.02
CA PRO A 12 4.07 14.67 -3.93
C PRO A 12 4.55 13.76 -5.05
N GLU A 13 5.78 13.99 -5.51
CA GLU A 13 6.46 13.12 -6.44
C GLU A 13 6.73 11.76 -5.81
N VAL A 14 6.47 10.70 -6.55
CA VAL A 14 6.69 9.32 -6.10
C VAL A 14 8.03 8.83 -6.60
N SER A 15 8.86 8.32 -5.72
CA SER A 15 10.15 7.72 -6.06
C SER A 15 10.35 6.37 -5.37
N VAL A 16 11.30 5.61 -5.89
CA VAL A 16 11.63 4.27 -5.44
C VAL A 16 13.12 4.18 -5.18
N SER A 17 13.51 3.54 -4.10
CA SER A 17 14.91 3.20 -3.83
C SER A 17 15.05 1.74 -3.41
N ASP A 18 16.18 1.15 -3.74
CA ASP A 18 16.52 -0.20 -3.32
C ASP A 18 17.65 -0.16 -2.29
N ASP A 19 17.46 -0.90 -1.21
CA ASP A 19 18.47 -1.10 -0.17
C ASP A 19 18.65 -2.61 0.04
N GLY A 20 19.63 -3.17 -0.62
CA GLY A 20 19.87 -4.61 -0.61
C GLY A 20 18.67 -5.38 -1.18
N GLU A 21 18.01 -6.15 -0.33
CA GLU A 21 16.87 -6.99 -0.72
C GLU A 21 15.51 -6.30 -0.54
N VAL A 22 15.50 -5.04 -0.11
CA VAL A 22 14.28 -4.29 0.22
C VAL A 22 14.12 -3.10 -0.71
N ARG A 23 12.93 -2.94 -1.24
CA ARG A 23 12.54 -1.79 -2.08
C ARG A 23 11.61 -0.88 -1.29
N HIS A 24 11.93 0.41 -1.32
CA HIS A 24 11.21 1.45 -0.58
C HIS A 24 10.48 2.42 -1.50
N LEU A 25 9.31 2.85 -1.05
CA LEU A 25 8.52 3.93 -1.65
C LEU A 25 8.75 5.23 -0.89
N HIS A 26 8.93 6.33 -1.62
CA HIS A 26 9.05 7.68 -1.10
C HIS A 26 8.05 8.62 -1.75
N LEU A 27 7.53 9.56 -0.97
CA LEU A 27 6.57 10.57 -1.42
C LEU A 27 7.17 11.98 -1.25
N GLY A 28 8.09 12.37 -2.15
CA GLY A 28 8.71 13.69 -2.17
C GLY A 28 9.70 13.97 -1.04
N THR A 29 10.02 13.00 -0.21
CA THR A 29 10.97 13.08 0.91
C THR A 29 11.83 11.83 0.98
N PRO A 30 12.94 11.83 1.73
CA PRO A 30 13.72 10.61 1.98
C PRO A 30 13.02 9.61 2.91
N TRP A 31 11.93 9.99 3.56
CA TRP A 31 11.19 9.10 4.45
C TRP A 31 10.59 7.91 3.71
N ILE A 32 10.67 6.74 4.34
CA ILE A 32 10.09 5.52 3.81
C ILE A 32 8.58 5.53 4.09
N GLN A 33 7.79 5.47 3.01
CA GLN A 33 6.32 5.41 3.08
C GLN A 33 5.78 3.99 2.95
N GLY A 34 6.58 3.08 2.45
CA GLY A 34 6.25 1.68 2.33
C GLY A 34 7.46 0.90 1.85
N SER A 35 7.44 -0.40 2.05
CA SER A 35 8.55 -1.29 1.70
C SER A 35 8.06 -2.65 1.24
N MET A 36 8.87 -3.28 0.40
CA MET A 36 8.64 -4.64 -0.11
C MET A 36 9.96 -5.38 -0.14
N ARG A 37 9.99 -6.60 0.38
CA ARG A 37 11.09 -7.53 0.07
C ARG A 37 10.99 -7.97 -1.37
N ILE A 38 12.09 -7.87 -2.10
CA ILE A 38 12.11 -8.20 -3.54
C ILE A 38 11.94 -9.70 -3.74
N ASP A 39 12.51 -10.51 -2.87
CA ASP A 39 12.42 -11.97 -2.89
C ASP A 39 11.10 -12.52 -2.31
N GLU A 40 10.41 -11.74 -1.49
CA GLU A 40 9.12 -12.08 -0.90
C GLU A 40 8.12 -10.92 -1.03
N PRO A 41 7.63 -10.61 -2.24
CA PRO A 41 6.89 -9.38 -2.51
C PRO A 41 5.52 -9.29 -1.83
N PHE A 42 4.99 -10.39 -1.32
CA PHE A 42 3.70 -10.45 -0.63
C PHE A 42 3.82 -10.52 0.89
N ALA A 43 5.04 -10.58 1.43
CA ALA A 43 5.29 -10.50 2.87
C ALA A 43 5.15 -9.06 3.37
N LEU A 44 4.78 -8.90 4.65
CA LEU A 44 4.71 -7.59 5.31
C LEU A 44 6.08 -7.27 5.89
N GLU A 45 6.82 -6.35 5.29
CA GLU A 45 8.19 -6.03 5.67
C GLU A 45 8.29 -5.08 6.87
N LEU A 46 7.49 -4.02 6.87
CA LEU A 46 7.55 -3.02 7.93
C LEU A 46 6.78 -3.49 9.17
N GLU A 47 7.40 -3.32 10.34
CA GLU A 47 6.82 -3.76 11.61
C GLU A 47 5.46 -3.11 11.90
N TYR A 48 5.31 -1.79 11.65
CA TYR A 48 4.05 -1.13 11.90
C TYR A 48 2.92 -1.66 10.98
N VAL A 49 3.25 -2.06 9.77
CA VAL A 49 2.29 -2.68 8.84
C VAL A 49 1.88 -4.07 9.35
N GLN A 50 2.81 -4.84 9.87
CA GLN A 50 2.51 -6.12 10.53
C GLN A 50 1.56 -5.91 11.70
N ARG A 51 1.81 -4.89 12.53
CA ARG A 51 0.93 -4.54 13.67
C ARG A 51 -0.46 -4.09 13.24
N MET A 52 -0.58 -3.42 12.11
CA MET A 52 -1.89 -3.06 11.55
C MET A 52 -2.76 -4.25 11.23
N MET A 53 -2.18 -5.43 11.03
CA MET A 53 -2.91 -6.68 10.79
C MET A 53 -3.33 -7.41 12.08
N ALA A 54 -3.15 -6.79 13.25
CA ALA A 54 -3.51 -7.38 14.54
C ALA A 54 -5.01 -7.72 14.68
N TRP A 55 -5.88 -7.10 13.88
CA TRP A 55 -7.30 -7.45 13.82
C TRP A 55 -7.56 -8.93 13.50
N LEU A 56 -6.60 -9.60 12.83
CA LEU A 56 -6.69 -11.03 12.55
C LEU A 56 -6.72 -11.88 13.81
N LEU A 57 -6.17 -11.39 14.93
CA LEU A 57 -6.22 -12.08 16.22
C LEU A 57 -7.65 -12.20 16.77
N PHE A 58 -8.55 -11.35 16.32
CA PHE A 58 -9.94 -11.28 16.76
C PHE A 58 -10.94 -11.73 15.69
N ALA A 59 -10.44 -12.11 14.52
CA ALA A 59 -11.26 -12.55 13.39
C ALA A 59 -11.42 -14.07 13.40
N ASP A 60 -12.57 -14.55 12.91
CA ASP A 60 -12.73 -15.96 12.56
C ASP A 60 -12.01 -16.21 11.24
N LEU A 61 -10.84 -16.84 11.29
CA LEU A 61 -9.98 -17.09 10.14
C LEU A 61 -10.67 -17.94 9.06
N ALA A 62 -11.62 -18.79 9.44
CA ALA A 62 -12.40 -19.58 8.48
C ALA A 62 -13.36 -18.73 7.65
N GLN A 63 -13.70 -17.52 8.11
CA GLN A 63 -14.65 -16.62 7.46
C GLN A 63 -13.97 -15.42 6.78
N VAL A 64 -12.69 -15.16 7.04
CA VAL A 64 -11.98 -13.97 6.56
C VAL A 64 -12.05 -13.86 5.03
N SER A 65 -11.84 -14.95 4.31
CA SER A 65 -11.85 -14.95 2.84
C SER A 65 -13.23 -14.63 2.22
N LYS A 66 -14.29 -14.71 3.00
CA LYS A 66 -15.65 -14.39 2.55
C LYS A 66 -16.00 -12.90 2.72
N GLY A 67 -15.16 -12.15 3.39
CA GLY A 67 -15.34 -10.74 3.64
C GLY A 67 -14.80 -9.85 2.50
N HIS A 68 -14.82 -8.56 2.76
CA HIS A 68 -14.25 -7.54 1.89
C HIS A 68 -13.41 -6.59 2.74
N ALA A 69 -12.15 -6.42 2.40
CA ALA A 69 -11.28 -5.44 3.02
C ALA A 69 -11.26 -4.14 2.20
N MET A 70 -11.33 -3.01 2.89
CA MET A 70 -11.12 -1.70 2.28
C MET A 70 -9.97 -1.00 2.99
N GLN A 71 -9.06 -0.47 2.19
CA GLN A 71 -7.88 0.25 2.64
C GLN A 71 -7.93 1.70 2.15
N LEU A 72 -7.73 2.65 3.05
CA LEU A 72 -7.57 4.06 2.72
C LEU A 72 -6.08 4.38 2.61
N GLY A 73 -5.64 4.74 1.40
CA GLY A 73 -4.23 4.91 1.07
C GLY A 73 -3.55 3.58 0.74
N LEU A 74 -2.91 3.54 -0.43
CA LEU A 74 -2.29 2.31 -0.94
C LEU A 74 -0.87 2.08 -0.38
N GLY A 75 -0.08 3.16 -0.21
CA GLY A 75 1.34 3.05 0.10
C GLY A 75 2.07 2.22 -0.96
N ALA A 76 2.95 1.34 -0.54
CA ALA A 76 3.63 0.37 -1.44
C ALA A 76 2.77 -0.85 -1.79
N GLY A 77 1.50 -0.85 -1.41
CA GLY A 77 0.56 -1.94 -1.67
C GLY A 77 0.74 -3.16 -0.77
N ALA A 78 1.50 -3.06 0.32
CA ALA A 78 1.82 -4.20 1.17
C ALA A 78 0.59 -4.87 1.76
N ILE A 79 -0.29 -4.12 2.40
CA ILE A 79 -1.52 -4.65 3.01
C ILE A 79 -2.48 -5.17 1.94
N THR A 80 -2.66 -4.42 0.85
CA THR A 80 -3.53 -4.83 -0.26
C THR A 80 -3.09 -6.17 -0.85
N LYS A 81 -1.80 -6.32 -1.12
CA LYS A 81 -1.24 -7.58 -1.65
C LYS A 81 -1.37 -8.73 -0.64
N PHE A 82 -1.10 -8.46 0.63
CA PHE A 82 -1.21 -9.46 1.68
C PHE A 82 -2.65 -9.96 1.82
N CYS A 83 -3.61 -9.06 1.90
CA CYS A 83 -5.03 -9.40 1.98
C CYS A 83 -5.49 -10.22 0.77
N HIS A 84 -5.09 -9.81 -0.42
CA HIS A 84 -5.45 -10.52 -1.65
C HIS A 84 -4.78 -11.89 -1.74
N LYS A 85 -3.46 -11.93 -1.57
CA LYS A 85 -2.66 -13.13 -1.88
C LYS A 85 -2.63 -14.13 -0.73
N LYS A 86 -2.49 -13.66 0.51
CA LYS A 86 -2.34 -14.52 1.68
C LYS A 86 -3.67 -14.85 2.34
N LEU A 87 -4.56 -13.87 2.46
CA LEU A 87 -5.87 -14.04 3.10
C LEU A 87 -6.98 -14.40 2.10
N ARG A 88 -6.74 -14.20 0.82
CA ARG A 88 -7.71 -14.42 -0.27
C ARG A 88 -9.03 -13.68 -0.05
N ILE A 89 -8.94 -12.52 0.56
CA ILE A 89 -10.08 -11.63 0.78
C ILE A 89 -10.19 -10.63 -0.37
N CYS A 90 -11.41 -10.36 -0.84
CA CYS A 90 -11.66 -9.30 -1.81
C CYS A 90 -11.24 -7.97 -1.21
N THR A 91 -10.34 -7.24 -1.86
CA THR A 91 -9.70 -6.05 -1.31
C THR A 91 -9.88 -4.86 -2.24
N THR A 92 -10.32 -3.74 -1.67
CA THR A 92 -10.39 -2.45 -2.36
C THR A 92 -9.47 -1.46 -1.66
N ALA A 93 -8.58 -0.83 -2.41
CA ALA A 93 -7.75 0.27 -1.93
C ALA A 93 -8.16 1.56 -2.62
N ILE A 94 -8.22 2.64 -1.85
CA ILE A 94 -8.51 3.99 -2.34
C ILE A 94 -7.25 4.82 -2.20
N GLU A 95 -6.72 5.31 -3.33
CA GLU A 95 -5.50 6.10 -3.39
C GLU A 95 -5.72 7.39 -4.13
N LEU A 96 -5.37 8.52 -3.49
CA LEU A 96 -5.51 9.85 -4.05
C LEU A 96 -4.50 10.14 -5.18
N ASN A 97 -3.28 9.62 -5.05
CA ASN A 97 -2.19 9.90 -5.98
C ASN A 97 -2.08 8.79 -7.05
N PRO A 98 -2.44 9.10 -8.32
CA PRO A 98 -2.37 8.10 -9.38
C PRO A 98 -0.93 7.62 -9.67
N GLN A 99 0.09 8.41 -9.34
CA GLN A 99 1.49 7.99 -9.47
C GLN A 99 1.84 6.84 -8.51
N VAL A 100 1.26 6.84 -7.31
CA VAL A 100 1.43 5.73 -6.36
C VAL A 100 0.91 4.43 -6.96
N LEU A 101 -0.27 4.46 -7.57
CA LEU A 101 -0.83 3.27 -8.23
C LEU A 101 0.06 2.78 -9.38
N ALA A 102 0.53 3.69 -10.23
CA ALA A 102 1.40 3.35 -11.36
C ALA A 102 2.73 2.75 -10.89
N VAL A 103 3.36 3.33 -9.88
CA VAL A 103 4.62 2.84 -9.30
C VAL A 103 4.43 1.48 -8.62
N CYS A 104 3.31 1.28 -7.92
CA CYS A 104 3.00 -0.01 -7.30
C CYS A 104 2.85 -1.12 -8.34
N ARG A 105 2.19 -0.85 -9.45
CA ARG A 105 2.05 -1.82 -10.55
C ARG A 105 3.38 -2.13 -11.21
N GLN A 106 4.23 -1.13 -11.38
CA GLN A 106 5.50 -1.27 -12.08
C GLN A 106 6.59 -1.91 -11.19
N TRP A 107 6.67 -1.54 -9.92
CA TRP A 107 7.81 -1.83 -9.06
C TRP A 107 7.51 -2.65 -7.82
N PHE A 108 6.26 -2.70 -7.37
CA PHE A 108 5.86 -3.36 -6.11
C PHE A 108 4.94 -4.57 -6.32
N LYS A 109 4.85 -5.09 -7.51
CA LYS A 109 4.10 -6.33 -7.82
C LYS A 109 2.60 -6.26 -7.48
N LEU A 110 2.00 -5.09 -7.54
CA LEU A 110 0.57 -4.92 -7.35
C LEU A 110 -0.23 -5.56 -8.49
#